data_8f9c7aaa3bd1bde0386fa1dee8f6656b
#
_entry.id   8f9c7aaa3bd1bde0386fa1dee8f6656b
#
_cell.length_a   1.000
_cell.length_b   1.000
_cell.length_c   1.000
_cell.angle_alpha   90.00
_cell.angle_beta   90.00
_cell.angle_gamma   90.00
#
_symmetry.space_group_name_H-M   'P 1'
#
loop_
_entity.id
_entity.type
_entity.pdbx_description
1 polymer ?
#
loop_
_entity_poly.entity_id
_entity_poly.type
_entity_poly.pdbx_seq_one_letter_code
_entity_poly.pdbx_strand_id
1 'polypeptide(L)'
;PRSRGLGDVYKRQVKKLGLNVIKVVTQEDIANAPRSNADDRRGLVGCVPLYKIAGAAAAAGKSLEEVAAVAQKFADNMATIAVAAKGATHPATDMVIAQIEEGKMEIGMGQHGEGGGGLTEMKTADETAAIMIDALLRDLDIKKGEKLLVIVNGVGATTLMEQLIVFRKCCHYLAEKGIEVVANIVGAVSYTHLTLPTKA
;
A
#
# COMPACT_ATOMS: atom_id res chain seq x y z
N PRO A 1 -16.26 6.58 5.86
CA PRO A 1 -15.55 7.70 6.48
C PRO A 1 -14.99 7.37 7.87
N ARG A 2 -14.58 6.09 8.11
CA ARG A 2 -14.33 5.61 9.49
C ARG A 2 -13.01 6.07 10.10
N SER A 3 -11.95 6.25 9.34
CA SER A 3 -10.66 6.73 9.84
C SER A 3 -10.52 8.26 9.83
N ARG A 4 -11.33 8.98 9.07
CA ARG A 4 -11.28 10.45 8.98
C ARG A 4 -11.64 11.13 10.28
N GLY A 5 -12.58 10.58 11.05
CA GLY A 5 -13.00 11.14 12.34
C GLY A 5 -11.86 11.31 13.34
N LEU A 6 -11.00 10.30 13.48
CA LEU A 6 -9.88 10.35 14.42
C LEU A 6 -8.81 11.36 13.97
N GLY A 7 -8.43 11.37 12.70
CA GLY A 7 -7.49 12.35 12.15
C GLY A 7 -7.99 13.78 12.29
N ASP A 8 -9.28 14.03 12.17
CA ASP A 8 -9.85 15.36 12.35
C ASP A 8 -9.93 15.77 13.83
N VAL A 9 -10.08 14.81 14.76
CA VAL A 9 -9.97 15.07 16.20
C VAL A 9 -8.54 15.50 16.53
N TYR A 10 -7.53 14.74 16.10
CA TYR A 10 -6.11 15.11 16.31
C TYR A 10 -5.76 16.47 15.71
N LYS A 11 -6.20 16.75 14.49
CA LYS A 11 -6.00 18.05 13.85
C LYS A 11 -6.59 19.20 14.69
N ARG A 12 -7.79 19.01 15.27
CA ARG A 12 -8.40 20.01 16.15
C ARG A 12 -7.64 20.16 17.46
N GLN A 13 -7.16 19.07 18.07
CA GLN A 13 -6.37 19.11 19.29
C GLN A 13 -5.04 19.85 19.09
N VAL A 14 -4.29 19.52 18.03
CA VAL A 14 -3.03 20.15 17.69
C VAL A 14 -3.21 21.65 17.44
N LYS A 15 -4.27 22.06 16.74
CA LYS A 15 -4.62 23.48 16.55
C LYS A 15 -4.92 24.21 17.86
N LYS A 16 -5.58 23.55 18.83
CA LYS A 16 -5.80 24.14 20.17
C LYS A 16 -4.52 24.38 20.93
N LEU A 17 -3.45 23.64 20.63
CA LEU A 17 -2.12 23.84 21.19
C LEU A 17 -1.32 24.94 20.45
N GLY A 18 -1.93 25.66 19.52
CA GLY A 18 -1.26 26.71 18.75
C GLY A 18 -0.30 26.21 17.67
N LEU A 19 -0.34 24.91 17.35
CA LEU A 19 0.52 24.31 16.33
C LEU A 19 -0.14 24.29 14.96
N ASN A 20 0.62 24.62 13.93
CA ASN A 20 0.19 24.45 12.54
C ASN A 20 0.29 22.99 12.12
N VAL A 21 -0.74 22.48 11.44
CA VAL A 21 -0.79 21.11 10.96
C VAL A 21 -1.49 21.02 9.60
N ILE A 22 -0.90 20.27 8.70
CA ILE A 22 -1.49 19.88 7.40
C ILE A 22 -1.67 18.38 7.41
N LYS A 23 -2.86 17.90 7.06
CA LYS A 23 -3.18 16.47 6.98
C LYS A 23 -3.06 15.98 5.54
N VAL A 24 -2.24 14.97 5.31
CA VAL A 24 -2.19 14.19 4.07
C VAL A 24 -2.74 12.80 4.35
N VAL A 25 -3.54 12.26 3.46
CA VAL A 25 -4.20 10.96 3.62
C VAL A 25 -3.76 10.04 2.49
N THR A 26 -3.36 8.82 2.82
CA THR A 26 -3.14 7.77 1.83
C THR A 26 -4.47 7.13 1.45
N GLN A 27 -4.73 7.03 0.16
CA GLN A 27 -5.99 6.53 -0.42
C GLN A 27 -5.65 5.73 -1.68
N GLU A 28 -4.81 4.71 -1.49
CA GLU A 28 -4.13 4.05 -2.60
C GLU A 28 -4.71 2.67 -2.97
N ASP A 29 -5.55 2.07 -2.13
CA ASP A 29 -6.11 0.74 -2.40
C ASP A 29 -7.15 0.78 -3.52
N ILE A 30 -6.75 0.29 -4.69
CA ILE A 30 -7.59 0.31 -5.91
C ILE A 30 -8.73 -0.70 -5.87
N ALA A 31 -8.66 -1.71 -5.00
CA ALA A 31 -9.70 -2.73 -4.90
C ALA A 31 -10.96 -2.21 -4.19
N ASN A 32 -10.84 -1.17 -3.38
CA ASN A 32 -11.96 -0.67 -2.58
C ASN A 32 -12.82 0.38 -3.31
N ALA A 33 -12.21 1.19 -4.18
CA ALA A 33 -12.94 2.19 -4.95
C ALA A 33 -12.13 2.66 -6.18
N PRO A 34 -12.78 3.17 -7.22
CA PRO A 34 -12.10 3.78 -8.36
C PRO A 34 -11.39 5.08 -7.97
N ARG A 35 -10.42 5.52 -8.77
CA ARG A 35 -9.67 6.76 -8.51
C ARG A 35 -10.56 8.00 -8.49
N SER A 36 -11.64 8.00 -9.26
CA SER A 36 -12.66 9.08 -9.24
C SER A 36 -13.37 9.21 -7.88
N ASN A 37 -13.33 8.19 -7.04
CA ASN A 37 -13.86 8.18 -5.67
C ASN A 37 -12.78 7.73 -4.67
N ALA A 38 -11.59 8.35 -4.76
CA ALA A 38 -10.44 8.01 -3.91
C ALA A 38 -10.74 8.15 -2.41
N ASP A 39 -11.70 8.97 -2.06
CA ASP A 39 -12.13 9.18 -0.69
C ASP A 39 -12.63 7.91 0.02
N ASP A 40 -13.10 6.93 -0.71
CA ASP A 40 -13.55 5.65 -0.18
C ASP A 40 -12.43 4.58 -0.21
N ARG A 41 -11.26 4.90 -0.75
CA ARG A 41 -10.11 3.99 -0.75
C ARG A 41 -9.51 3.83 0.64
N ARG A 42 -9.02 2.64 0.92
CA ARG A 42 -8.21 2.35 2.11
C ARG A 42 -6.79 2.84 1.88
N GLY A 43 -6.10 3.22 2.96
CA GLY A 43 -4.65 3.33 3.00
C GLY A 43 -4.05 1.99 3.42
N LEU A 44 -3.02 1.53 2.72
CA LEU A 44 -2.29 0.29 2.99
C LEU A 44 -0.81 0.58 3.23
N VAL A 45 0.08 -0.10 2.52
CA VAL A 45 1.54 0.04 2.67
C VAL A 45 2.09 1.41 2.27
N GLY A 46 1.35 2.18 1.48
CA GLY A 46 1.77 3.49 0.98
C GLY A 46 2.09 4.52 2.06
N CYS A 47 1.58 4.36 3.27
CA CYS A 47 1.92 5.23 4.40
C CYS A 47 3.42 5.17 4.77
N VAL A 48 4.08 4.03 4.62
CA VAL A 48 5.50 3.86 5.00
C VAL A 48 6.45 4.69 4.13
N PRO A 49 6.44 4.59 2.79
CA PRO A 49 7.25 5.46 1.95
C PRO A 49 6.83 6.94 2.08
N LEU A 50 5.55 7.23 2.31
CA LEU A 50 5.08 8.60 2.55
C LEU A 50 5.75 9.21 3.79
N TYR A 51 5.82 8.48 4.91
CA TYR A 51 6.52 8.94 6.12
C TYR A 51 8.01 9.19 5.86
N LYS A 52 8.67 8.31 5.08
CA LYS A 52 10.09 8.47 4.73
C LYS A 52 10.32 9.71 3.87
N ILE A 53 9.47 9.93 2.88
CA ILE A 53 9.56 11.08 1.96
C ILE A 53 9.29 12.39 2.71
N ALA A 54 8.21 12.45 3.49
CA ALA A 54 7.89 13.62 4.30
C ALA A 54 8.97 13.91 5.36
N GLY A 55 9.45 12.87 6.05
CA GLY A 55 10.52 12.99 7.04
C GLY A 55 11.83 13.45 6.43
N ALA A 56 12.21 12.96 5.27
CA ALA A 56 13.41 13.41 4.56
C ALA A 56 13.29 14.88 4.12
N ALA A 57 12.14 15.31 3.63
CA ALA A 57 11.88 16.69 3.27
C ALA A 57 11.97 17.61 4.49
N ALA A 58 11.40 17.22 5.62
CA ALA A 58 11.48 17.94 6.87
C ALA A 58 12.93 18.01 7.40
N ALA A 59 13.66 16.91 7.37
CA ALA A 59 15.07 16.86 7.77
C ALA A 59 15.97 17.74 6.87
N ALA A 60 15.59 17.95 5.61
CA ALA A 60 16.23 18.88 4.69
C ALA A 60 15.86 20.38 4.96
N GLY A 61 15.11 20.67 6.02
CA GLY A 61 14.74 22.04 6.41
C GLY A 61 13.61 22.65 5.59
N LYS A 62 12.80 21.85 4.88
CA LYS A 62 11.65 22.35 4.13
C LYS A 62 10.54 22.83 5.05
N SER A 63 9.78 23.84 4.59
CA SER A 63 8.62 24.36 5.32
C SER A 63 7.51 23.31 5.45
N LEU A 64 6.56 23.54 6.36
CA LEU A 64 5.39 22.67 6.53
C LEU A 64 4.62 22.48 5.22
N GLU A 65 4.45 23.56 4.46
CA GLU A 65 3.74 23.58 3.19
C GLU A 65 4.48 22.79 2.11
N GLU A 66 5.81 22.94 2.05
CA GLU A 66 6.66 22.19 1.10
C GLU A 66 6.66 20.70 1.44
N VAL A 67 6.77 20.33 2.71
CA VAL A 67 6.69 18.93 3.16
C VAL A 67 5.32 18.34 2.82
N ALA A 68 4.24 19.08 3.09
CA ALA A 68 2.88 18.64 2.77
C ALA A 68 2.67 18.48 1.25
N ALA A 69 3.21 19.40 0.44
CA ALA A 69 3.12 19.34 -1.00
C ALA A 69 3.84 18.10 -1.58
N VAL A 70 5.04 17.80 -1.08
CA VAL A 70 5.80 16.59 -1.49
C VAL A 70 5.05 15.32 -1.07
N ALA A 71 4.53 15.27 0.15
CA ALA A 71 3.74 14.16 0.66
C ALA A 71 2.46 13.94 -0.15
N GLN A 72 1.72 15.01 -0.45
CA GLN A 72 0.51 14.95 -1.25
C GLN A 72 0.80 14.47 -2.68
N LYS A 73 1.85 15.03 -3.32
CA LYS A 73 2.27 14.58 -4.65
C LYS A 73 2.58 13.09 -4.69
N PHE A 74 3.22 12.55 -3.64
CA PHE A 74 3.47 11.12 -3.55
C PHE A 74 2.16 10.35 -3.38
N ALA A 75 1.27 10.79 -2.47
CA ALA A 75 -0.02 10.15 -2.23
C ALA A 75 -0.90 10.09 -3.50
N ASP A 76 -0.89 11.16 -4.31
CA ASP A 76 -1.66 11.24 -5.55
C ASP A 76 -1.14 10.31 -6.66
N ASN A 77 0.14 9.94 -6.59
CA ASN A 77 0.83 9.14 -7.62
C ASN A 77 1.16 7.72 -7.15
N MET A 78 0.43 7.18 -6.19
CA MET A 78 0.57 5.78 -5.79
C MET A 78 -0.74 5.01 -5.92
N ALA A 79 -0.60 3.69 -6.04
CA ALA A 79 -1.70 2.74 -6.01
C ALA A 79 -1.21 1.43 -5.40
N THR A 80 -2.09 0.73 -4.71
CA THR A 80 -1.81 -0.59 -4.16
C THR A 80 -2.95 -1.56 -4.46
N ILE A 81 -2.61 -2.83 -4.52
CA ILE A 81 -3.55 -3.95 -4.56
C ILE A 81 -2.94 -5.11 -3.78
N ALA A 82 -3.76 -5.81 -3.02
CA ALA A 82 -3.32 -6.98 -2.28
C ALA A 82 -3.89 -8.27 -2.88
N VAL A 83 -3.18 -9.37 -2.63
CA VAL A 83 -3.67 -10.73 -2.91
C VAL A 83 -3.45 -11.57 -1.66
N ALA A 84 -4.45 -12.35 -1.27
CA ALA A 84 -4.37 -13.29 -0.17
C ALA A 84 -4.72 -14.70 -0.65
N ALA A 85 -3.87 -15.68 -0.31
CA ALA A 85 -4.07 -17.10 -0.60
C ALA A 85 -4.65 -17.85 0.61
N LYS A 86 -4.54 -17.29 1.80
CA LYS A 86 -5.04 -17.87 3.05
C LYS A 86 -5.36 -16.77 4.05
N GLY A 87 -6.39 -16.98 4.86
CA GLY A 87 -6.72 -16.11 5.97
C GLY A 87 -5.69 -16.18 7.10
N ALA A 88 -5.63 -15.14 7.90
CA ALA A 88 -4.81 -15.12 9.12
C ALA A 88 -5.59 -15.66 10.32
N THR A 89 -4.89 -16.29 11.27
CA THR A 89 -5.48 -16.73 12.54
C THR A 89 -5.23 -15.69 13.62
N HIS A 90 -6.28 -15.24 14.29
CA HIS A 90 -6.19 -14.28 15.38
C HIS A 90 -5.54 -14.98 16.61
N PRO A 91 -4.40 -14.50 17.12
CA PRO A 91 -3.61 -15.25 18.09
C PRO A 91 -4.27 -15.40 19.47
N ALA A 92 -5.20 -14.53 19.83
CA ALA A 92 -5.87 -14.59 21.13
C ALA A 92 -7.20 -15.35 21.12
N THR A 93 -7.79 -15.61 19.96
CA THR A 93 -9.12 -16.23 19.83
C THR A 93 -9.14 -17.45 18.93
N ASP A 94 -8.03 -17.78 18.28
CA ASP A 94 -7.89 -18.83 17.25
C ASP A 94 -8.91 -18.71 16.09
N MET A 95 -9.60 -17.58 15.99
CA MET A 95 -10.51 -17.32 14.87
C MET A 95 -9.74 -17.05 13.58
N VAL A 96 -10.15 -17.71 12.51
CA VAL A 96 -9.63 -17.41 11.17
C VAL A 96 -10.29 -16.13 10.66
N ILE A 97 -9.47 -15.13 10.40
CA ILE A 97 -9.89 -13.87 9.78
C ILE A 97 -9.86 -14.07 8.28
N ALA A 98 -10.96 -13.81 7.60
CA ALA A 98 -11.11 -13.98 6.16
C ALA A 98 -10.83 -15.45 5.71
N GLN A 99 -11.86 -16.26 5.66
CA GLN A 99 -11.78 -17.63 5.19
C GLN A 99 -11.66 -17.65 3.66
N ILE A 100 -10.58 -18.23 3.15
CA ILE A 100 -10.35 -18.46 1.73
C ILE A 100 -10.34 -19.97 1.54
N GLU A 101 -11.13 -20.47 0.60
CA GLU A 101 -11.19 -21.87 0.24
C GLU A 101 -9.85 -22.36 -0.32
N GLU A 102 -9.53 -23.64 -0.10
CA GLU A 102 -8.33 -24.26 -0.68
C GLU A 102 -8.36 -24.19 -2.21
N GLY A 103 -7.22 -23.87 -2.81
CA GLY A 103 -7.12 -23.66 -4.27
C GLY A 103 -7.65 -22.33 -4.78
N LYS A 104 -8.12 -21.44 -3.88
CA LYS A 104 -8.58 -20.10 -4.22
C LYS A 104 -7.61 -19.04 -3.71
N MET A 105 -7.73 -17.85 -4.29
CA MET A 105 -7.11 -16.63 -3.76
C MET A 105 -8.10 -15.47 -3.84
N GLU A 106 -7.97 -14.50 -2.97
CA GLU A 106 -8.75 -13.26 -2.99
C GLU A 106 -7.88 -12.09 -3.46
N ILE A 107 -8.38 -11.37 -4.46
CA ILE A 107 -7.74 -10.15 -4.96
C ILE A 107 -8.37 -8.94 -4.26
N GLY A 108 -7.54 -8.03 -3.76
CA GLY A 108 -7.99 -6.80 -3.12
C GLY A 108 -8.38 -6.95 -1.65
N MET A 109 -7.95 -8.00 -0.96
CA MET A 109 -8.15 -8.12 0.48
C MET A 109 -7.42 -7.01 1.25
N GLY A 110 -8.09 -6.41 2.23
CA GLY A 110 -7.48 -5.44 3.14
C GLY A 110 -6.55 -6.12 4.15
N GLN A 111 -5.70 -5.32 4.81
CA GLN A 111 -4.70 -5.83 5.77
C GLN A 111 -5.28 -6.55 6.99
N HIS A 112 -6.53 -6.26 7.35
CA HIS A 112 -7.22 -6.88 8.49
C HIS A 112 -8.27 -7.90 8.04
N GLY A 113 -8.19 -8.39 6.78
CA GLY A 113 -9.12 -9.36 6.23
C GLY A 113 -10.42 -8.77 5.67
N GLU A 114 -10.46 -7.46 5.46
CA GLU A 114 -11.60 -6.85 4.78
C GLU A 114 -11.64 -7.29 3.32
N GLY A 115 -12.80 -7.76 2.86
CA GLY A 115 -13.00 -8.18 1.47
C GLY A 115 -12.78 -7.05 0.46
N GLY A 116 -12.42 -7.40 -0.74
CA GLY A 116 -12.08 -6.46 -1.81
C GLY A 116 -12.61 -6.86 -3.18
N GLY A 117 -11.75 -7.35 -4.06
CA GLY A 117 -12.05 -7.62 -5.47
C GLY A 117 -12.67 -8.97 -5.79
N GLY A 118 -12.76 -9.88 -4.82
CA GLY A 118 -13.39 -11.18 -4.94
C GLY A 118 -12.44 -12.37 -5.09
N LEU A 119 -13.03 -13.56 -4.94
CA LEU A 119 -12.34 -14.85 -5.01
C LEU A 119 -12.11 -15.27 -6.47
N THR A 120 -10.94 -15.86 -6.73
CA THR A 120 -10.59 -16.48 -7.99
C THR A 120 -9.79 -17.76 -7.73
N GLU A 121 -9.62 -18.60 -8.76
CA GLU A 121 -8.74 -19.77 -8.69
C GLU A 121 -7.29 -19.34 -8.40
N MET A 122 -6.59 -20.15 -7.63
CA MET A 122 -5.17 -19.96 -7.34
C MET A 122 -4.37 -19.85 -8.64
N LYS A 123 -3.55 -18.83 -8.74
CA LYS A 123 -2.67 -18.57 -9.88
C LYS A 123 -1.21 -18.78 -9.49
N THR A 124 -0.37 -18.98 -10.50
CA THR A 124 1.08 -18.95 -10.31
C THR A 124 1.54 -17.56 -9.85
N ALA A 125 2.71 -17.45 -9.24
CA ALA A 125 3.30 -16.18 -8.84
C ALA A 125 3.43 -15.20 -10.02
N ASP A 126 3.78 -15.71 -11.20
CA ASP A 126 3.94 -14.92 -12.43
C ASP A 126 2.61 -14.38 -12.94
N GLU A 127 1.56 -15.19 -12.96
CA GLU A 127 0.21 -14.75 -13.31
C GLU A 127 -0.36 -13.75 -12.31
N THR A 128 -0.18 -14.02 -11.03
CA THR A 128 -0.62 -13.12 -9.95
C THR A 128 0.05 -11.76 -10.06
N ALA A 129 1.39 -11.73 -10.25
CA ALA A 129 2.12 -10.48 -10.45
C ALA A 129 1.62 -9.71 -11.68
N ALA A 130 1.38 -10.39 -12.79
CA ALA A 130 0.86 -9.75 -14.01
C ALA A 130 -0.53 -9.13 -13.79
N ILE A 131 -1.44 -9.86 -13.13
CA ILE A 131 -2.79 -9.36 -12.78
C ILE A 131 -2.68 -8.09 -11.92
N MET A 132 -1.83 -8.12 -10.88
CA MET A 132 -1.64 -6.99 -9.98
C MET A 132 -1.07 -5.78 -10.73
N ILE A 133 -0.01 -5.96 -11.50
CA ILE A 133 0.62 -4.89 -12.28
C ILE A 133 -0.36 -4.28 -13.29
N ASP A 134 -1.09 -5.09 -14.05
CA ASP A 134 -2.07 -4.57 -15.02
C ASP A 134 -3.16 -3.72 -14.35
N ALA A 135 -3.63 -4.12 -13.16
CA ALA A 135 -4.60 -3.36 -12.41
C ALA A 135 -4.03 -2.01 -11.94
N LEU A 136 -2.80 -2.01 -11.40
CA LEU A 136 -2.12 -0.81 -10.92
C LEU A 136 -1.79 0.17 -12.05
N LEU A 137 -1.25 -0.32 -13.18
CA LEU A 137 -0.93 0.51 -14.34
C LEU A 137 -2.18 1.18 -14.92
N ARG A 138 -3.29 0.44 -14.95
CA ARG A 138 -4.58 0.98 -15.42
C ARG A 138 -5.11 2.07 -14.50
N ASP A 139 -5.03 1.88 -13.20
CA ASP A 139 -5.50 2.86 -12.23
C ASP A 139 -4.69 4.16 -12.25
N LEU A 140 -3.37 4.04 -12.36
CA LEU A 140 -2.46 5.17 -12.42
C LEU A 140 -2.34 5.81 -13.81
N ASP A 141 -2.92 5.18 -14.84
CA ASP A 141 -2.80 5.56 -16.26
C ASP A 141 -1.34 5.64 -16.75
N ILE A 142 -0.48 4.74 -16.26
CA ILE A 142 0.96 4.70 -16.57
C ILE A 142 1.20 4.36 -18.04
N LYS A 143 2.08 5.13 -18.66
CA LYS A 143 2.45 5.00 -20.08
C LYS A 143 3.84 4.42 -20.25
N LYS A 144 4.10 3.91 -21.45
CA LYS A 144 5.44 3.48 -21.87
C LYS A 144 6.45 4.63 -21.70
N GLY A 145 7.62 4.34 -21.16
CA GLY A 145 8.70 5.30 -20.91
C GLY A 145 8.66 5.93 -19.52
N GLU A 146 7.61 5.69 -18.74
CA GLU A 146 7.55 6.17 -17.36
C GLU A 146 8.40 5.35 -16.40
N LYS A 147 8.67 5.91 -15.22
CA LYS A 147 9.53 5.34 -14.19
C LYS A 147 8.73 5.07 -12.93
N LEU A 148 8.93 3.89 -12.33
CA LEU A 148 8.21 3.47 -11.15
C LEU A 148 9.15 3.07 -10.00
N LEU A 149 8.72 3.37 -8.77
CA LEU A 149 9.11 2.66 -7.56
C LEU A 149 8.15 1.48 -7.38
N VAL A 150 8.67 0.26 -7.25
CA VAL A 150 7.88 -0.94 -6.99
C VAL A 150 8.06 -1.39 -5.55
N ILE A 151 6.96 -1.61 -4.84
CA ILE A 151 6.97 -2.15 -3.48
C ILE A 151 6.24 -3.50 -3.50
N VAL A 152 6.92 -4.56 -3.07
CA VAL A 152 6.33 -5.86 -2.78
C VAL A 152 6.30 -6.05 -1.27
N ASN A 153 5.12 -5.93 -0.69
CA ASN A 153 4.94 -5.97 0.76
C ASN A 153 4.32 -7.30 1.20
N GLY A 154 5.00 -8.03 2.04
CA GLY A 154 4.46 -9.21 2.72
C GLY A 154 3.72 -8.83 4.00
N VAL A 155 2.55 -9.44 4.23
CA VAL A 155 1.68 -9.17 5.39
C VAL A 155 1.41 -10.44 6.20
N GLY A 156 2.30 -11.39 6.19
CA GLY A 156 2.05 -12.63 6.92
C GLY A 156 3.09 -13.71 6.63
N ALA A 157 2.61 -14.90 6.31
CA ALA A 157 3.45 -16.08 6.12
C ALA A 157 4.24 -16.11 4.80
N THR A 158 3.98 -15.20 3.87
CA THR A 158 4.71 -15.10 2.60
C THR A 158 6.18 -14.76 2.87
N THR A 159 7.07 -15.68 2.54
CA THR A 159 8.50 -15.55 2.78
C THR A 159 9.14 -14.50 1.88
N LEU A 160 10.31 -14.00 2.27
CA LEU A 160 11.06 -13.06 1.42
C LEU A 160 11.43 -13.68 0.06
N MET A 161 11.69 -14.98 0.01
CA MET A 161 11.97 -15.68 -1.24
C MET A 161 10.76 -15.64 -2.19
N GLU A 162 9.55 -15.90 -1.70
CA GLU A 162 8.33 -15.81 -2.49
C GLU A 162 8.06 -14.39 -2.98
N GLN A 163 8.28 -13.39 -2.12
CA GLN A 163 8.18 -11.98 -2.49
C GLN A 163 9.18 -11.59 -3.59
N LEU A 164 10.41 -12.10 -3.53
CA LEU A 164 11.43 -11.88 -4.56
C LEU A 164 11.07 -12.57 -5.88
N ILE A 165 10.40 -13.72 -5.85
CA ILE A 165 9.86 -14.37 -7.05
C ILE A 165 8.80 -13.48 -7.72
N VAL A 166 7.88 -12.93 -6.93
CA VAL A 166 6.88 -11.96 -7.43
C VAL A 166 7.57 -10.71 -7.97
N PHE A 167 8.53 -10.15 -7.25
CA PHE A 167 9.27 -8.95 -7.67
C PHE A 167 10.04 -9.18 -8.97
N ARG A 168 10.68 -10.33 -9.16
CA ARG A 168 11.32 -10.72 -10.42
C ARG A 168 10.35 -10.59 -11.60
N LYS A 169 9.12 -11.14 -11.45
CA LYS A 169 8.11 -11.05 -12.52
C LYS A 169 7.63 -9.61 -12.71
N CYS A 170 7.46 -8.85 -11.63
CA CYS A 170 7.13 -7.42 -11.75
C CYS A 170 8.15 -6.68 -12.63
N CYS A 171 9.46 -6.87 -12.38
CA CYS A 171 10.50 -6.24 -13.19
C CYS A 171 10.45 -6.65 -14.66
N HIS A 172 10.34 -7.96 -14.94
CA HIS A 172 10.28 -8.44 -16.32
C HIS A 172 9.03 -7.92 -17.04
N TYR A 173 7.88 -7.99 -16.40
CA TYR A 173 6.61 -7.58 -17.00
C TYR A 173 6.52 -6.07 -17.25
N LEU A 174 7.06 -5.25 -16.35
CA LEU A 174 7.17 -3.81 -16.55
C LEU A 174 8.15 -3.47 -17.68
N ALA A 175 9.29 -4.16 -17.76
CA ALA A 175 10.24 -3.99 -18.84
C ALA A 175 9.64 -4.34 -20.23
N GLU A 176 8.86 -5.43 -20.32
CA GLU A 176 8.11 -5.81 -21.52
C GLU A 176 7.14 -4.70 -21.97
N LYS A 177 6.57 -3.97 -21.02
CA LYS A 177 5.70 -2.82 -21.28
C LYS A 177 6.46 -1.51 -21.55
N GLY A 178 7.81 -1.54 -21.47
CA GLY A 178 8.67 -0.39 -21.66
C GLY A 178 8.63 0.61 -20.51
N ILE A 179 8.40 0.13 -19.28
CA ILE A 179 8.36 0.92 -18.04
C ILE A 179 9.61 0.57 -17.22
N GLU A 180 10.31 1.60 -16.73
CA GLU A 180 11.53 1.44 -15.96
C GLU A 180 11.26 1.35 -14.46
N VAL A 181 11.79 0.32 -13.78
CA VAL A 181 11.81 0.24 -12.32
C VAL A 181 13.07 0.91 -11.81
N VAL A 182 12.97 2.12 -11.27
CA VAL A 182 14.09 2.92 -10.78
C VAL A 182 14.46 2.69 -9.33
N ALA A 183 13.51 2.14 -8.54
CA ALA A 183 13.74 1.78 -7.15
C ALA A 183 12.77 0.67 -6.73
N ASN A 184 13.12 -0.02 -5.66
CA ASN A 184 12.25 -1.07 -5.12
C ASN A 184 12.36 -1.17 -3.60
N ILE A 185 11.31 -1.72 -2.99
CA ILE A 185 11.30 -2.18 -1.60
C ILE A 185 10.62 -3.55 -1.59
N VAL A 186 11.28 -4.58 -1.09
CA VAL A 186 10.74 -5.93 -0.98
C VAL A 186 10.89 -6.43 0.44
N GLY A 187 9.80 -6.85 1.07
CA GLY A 187 9.83 -7.35 2.45
C GLY A 187 8.52 -7.10 3.21
N ALA A 188 8.50 -7.40 4.50
CA ALA A 188 7.41 -7.06 5.42
C ALA A 188 7.50 -5.57 5.79
N VAL A 189 7.14 -4.70 4.87
CA VAL A 189 7.43 -3.26 4.97
C VAL A 189 6.53 -2.55 5.98
N SER A 190 5.21 -2.74 5.90
CA SER A 190 4.25 -1.94 6.66
C SER A 190 4.35 -2.15 8.16
N TYR A 191 4.24 -3.37 8.65
CA TYR A 191 4.24 -3.63 10.09
C TYR A 191 5.62 -3.52 10.72
N THR A 192 6.68 -3.95 10.06
CA THR A 192 8.06 -3.87 10.57
C THR A 192 8.46 -2.42 10.82
N HIS A 193 8.17 -1.51 9.91
CA HIS A 193 8.55 -0.10 10.03
C HIS A 193 7.66 0.72 10.94
N LEU A 194 6.43 0.28 11.21
CA LEU A 194 5.49 1.00 12.08
C LEU A 194 5.56 0.55 13.54
N THR A 195 6.00 -0.68 13.83
CA THR A 195 5.94 -1.26 15.18
C THR A 195 7.26 -1.25 15.93
N LEU A 196 8.40 -1.29 15.26
CA LEU A 196 9.71 -1.31 15.91
C LEU A 196 10.04 -0.07 16.77
N PRO A 197 9.67 1.16 16.39
CA PRO A 197 9.94 2.34 17.20
C PRO A 197 9.14 2.42 18.50
N THR A 198 8.09 1.63 18.67
CA THR A 198 7.21 1.70 19.85
C THR A 198 7.68 0.81 21.00
N LYS A 199 8.81 0.14 20.86
CA LYS A 199 9.41 -0.71 21.90
C LYS A 199 10.67 -0.14 22.55
N ALA A 200 10.84 1.17 22.46
CA ALA A 200 11.89 1.87 23.22
C ALA A 200 11.41 2.23 24.63
#